data_2f24b9cab9b03dac14c04477c0bca080
#
_entry.id   2f24b9cab9b03dac14c04477c0bca080
#
_cell.length_a   1.000
_cell.length_b   1.000
_cell.length_c   1.000
_cell.angle_alpha   90.00
_cell.angle_beta   90.00
_cell.angle_gamma   90.00
#
_symmetry.space_group_name_H-M   'P 1'
#
loop_
_entity.id
_entity.type
_entity.pdbx_description
1 polymer ?
#
loop_
_entity_poly.entity_id
_entity_poly.type
_entity_poly.pdbx_seq_one_letter_code
_entity_poly.pdbx_strand_id
1 'polypeptide(L)'
;GDFYTHTLMTPFFTPDPSEMAPYGPPKIFLAGVGELMTEVAGEVCDGFLCHGFTTERYLREVTIPALARGRAKAGKTMEGFELVGPSFVVTGTTEEEMAAAAAGTRQQIAFYGSTPAYKGVLDIHGWGGLQEELNGLSKQGNWVEMGNLITDEILNTFAVVGEPERVAPELITRYGDVIDRLSFYAPYKANPDRWLPVIDALKKG
;
A
#
# COMPACT_ATOMS: atom_id res chain seq x y z
N GLY A 1 29.62 -8.98 -9.20
CA GLY A 1 29.09 -9.34 -7.87
C GLY A 1 29.07 -10.84 -7.69
N ASP A 2 28.76 -11.32 -6.50
CA ASP A 2 28.79 -12.75 -6.16
C ASP A 2 27.72 -13.57 -6.90
N PHE A 3 26.61 -12.92 -7.27
CA PHE A 3 25.47 -13.59 -7.89
C PHE A 3 25.31 -13.30 -9.39
N TYR A 4 25.84 -12.17 -9.85
CA TYR A 4 25.71 -11.74 -11.24
C TYR A 4 27.03 -11.22 -11.79
N THR A 5 27.33 -11.62 -13.04
CA THR A 5 28.37 -11.02 -13.85
C THR A 5 27.72 -10.28 -15.00
N HIS A 6 27.81 -8.94 -15.01
CA HIS A 6 27.34 -8.12 -16.10
C HIS A 6 28.52 -7.64 -16.93
N THR A 7 28.63 -8.13 -18.15
CA THR A 7 29.80 -7.86 -19.02
C THR A 7 29.48 -7.01 -20.25
N LEU A 8 28.18 -6.82 -20.54
CA LEU A 8 27.74 -6.04 -21.69
C LEU A 8 27.15 -4.69 -21.23
N MET A 9 27.99 -3.66 -21.22
CA MET A 9 27.57 -2.27 -21.05
C MET A 9 28.15 -1.47 -22.20
N THR A 10 27.31 -1.19 -23.20
CA THR A 10 27.75 -0.39 -24.35
C THR A 10 27.54 1.11 -24.04
N PRO A 11 28.36 2.01 -24.64
CA PRO A 11 28.18 3.45 -24.46
C PRO A 11 26.77 3.93 -24.82
N PHE A 12 26.11 3.24 -25.74
CA PHE A 12 24.74 3.55 -26.18
C PHE A 12 23.69 3.43 -25.04
N PHE A 13 23.91 2.53 -24.08
CA PHE A 13 23.02 2.35 -22.93
C PHE A 13 23.52 3.04 -21.66
N THR A 14 24.66 3.71 -21.74
CA THR A 14 25.25 4.43 -20.58
C THR A 14 24.87 5.91 -20.74
N PRO A 15 24.02 6.45 -19.84
CA PRO A 15 23.70 7.88 -19.88
C PRO A 15 24.95 8.73 -19.61
N ASP A 16 25.03 9.91 -20.24
CA ASP A 16 26.11 10.83 -19.99
C ASP A 16 26.09 11.29 -18.53
N PRO A 17 27.17 11.13 -17.77
CA PRO A 17 27.23 11.55 -16.38
C PRO A 17 26.92 13.05 -16.19
N SER A 18 27.23 13.90 -17.17
CA SER A 18 26.95 15.34 -17.11
C SER A 18 25.47 15.66 -17.20
N GLU A 19 24.70 14.86 -17.95
CA GLU A 19 23.22 14.98 -18.03
C GLU A 19 22.56 14.49 -16.75
N MET A 20 23.13 13.50 -16.08
CA MET A 20 22.61 12.93 -14.83
C MET A 20 22.96 13.78 -13.60
N ALA A 21 24.10 14.49 -13.63
CA ALA A 21 24.63 15.22 -12.48
C ALA A 21 23.63 16.16 -11.78
N PRO A 22 22.75 16.92 -12.49
CA PRO A 22 21.78 17.80 -11.84
C PRO A 22 20.71 17.06 -11.04
N TYR A 23 20.45 15.78 -11.34
CA TYR A 23 19.34 14.99 -10.77
C TYR A 23 19.82 13.91 -9.79
N GLY A 24 21.11 13.60 -9.82
CA GLY A 24 21.68 12.45 -9.09
C GLY A 24 21.26 11.09 -9.67
N PRO A 25 21.66 9.99 -9.03
CA PRO A 25 21.23 8.66 -9.43
C PRO A 25 19.73 8.48 -9.19
N PRO A 26 19.03 7.69 -10.04
CA PRO A 26 17.62 7.38 -9.81
C PRO A 26 17.44 6.64 -8.48
N LYS A 27 16.41 7.02 -7.72
CA LYS A 27 16.04 6.34 -6.49
C LYS A 27 15.46 4.95 -6.78
N ILE A 28 15.80 3.99 -5.95
CA ILE A 28 15.33 2.61 -6.05
C ILE A 28 14.28 2.37 -4.96
N PHE A 29 13.08 1.98 -5.38
CA PHE A 29 11.99 1.59 -4.50
C PHE A 29 11.72 0.10 -4.65
N LEU A 30 11.54 -0.61 -3.53
CA LEU A 30 11.16 -2.01 -3.53
C LEU A 30 9.70 -2.14 -3.09
N ALA A 31 8.91 -2.90 -3.86
CA ALA A 31 7.60 -3.37 -3.41
C ALA A 31 7.77 -4.72 -2.71
N GLY A 32 7.15 -4.87 -1.56
CA GLY A 32 7.27 -6.12 -0.82
C GLY A 32 6.12 -6.34 0.17
N VAL A 33 6.03 -7.57 0.63
CA VAL A 33 5.11 -8.01 1.67
C VAL A 33 5.88 -8.91 2.63
N GLY A 34 5.54 -8.83 3.92
CA GLY A 34 6.21 -9.58 4.97
C GLY A 34 7.50 -8.92 5.46
N GLU A 35 7.83 -9.21 6.73
CA GLU A 35 8.87 -8.50 7.45
C GLU A 35 10.26 -8.61 6.84
N LEU A 36 10.65 -9.80 6.35
CA LEU A 36 12.00 -10.01 5.81
C LEU A 36 12.25 -9.19 4.56
N MET A 37 11.32 -9.15 3.62
CA MET A 37 11.46 -8.36 2.40
C MET A 37 11.40 -6.86 2.70
N THR A 38 10.57 -6.47 3.66
CA THR A 38 10.50 -5.09 4.15
C THR A 38 11.82 -4.66 4.79
N GLU A 39 12.44 -5.52 5.59
CA GLU A 39 13.74 -5.26 6.20
C GLU A 39 14.84 -5.13 5.14
N VAL A 40 14.86 -6.00 4.12
CA VAL A 40 15.77 -5.89 2.97
C VAL A 40 15.58 -4.55 2.24
N ALA A 41 14.34 -4.11 2.01
CA ALA A 41 14.08 -2.81 1.41
C ALA A 41 14.70 -1.66 2.22
N GLY A 42 14.55 -1.71 3.55
CA GLY A 42 15.19 -0.75 4.46
C GLY A 42 16.72 -0.74 4.34
N GLU A 43 17.34 -1.91 4.16
CA GLU A 43 18.79 -2.04 4.07
C GLU A 43 19.36 -1.46 2.76
N VAL A 44 18.74 -1.78 1.60
CA VAL A 44 19.39 -1.56 0.29
C VAL A 44 18.70 -0.51 -0.59
N CYS A 45 17.47 -0.07 -0.28
CA CYS A 45 16.70 0.82 -1.14
C CYS A 45 16.63 2.26 -0.60
N ASP A 46 16.07 3.15 -1.43
CA ASP A 46 15.80 4.56 -1.11
C ASP A 46 14.36 4.78 -0.65
N GLY A 47 13.49 3.79 -0.87
CA GLY A 47 12.10 3.83 -0.45
C GLY A 47 11.41 2.47 -0.57
N PHE A 48 10.18 2.43 -0.07
CA PHE A 48 9.36 1.23 -0.02
C PHE A 48 7.96 1.51 -0.57
N LEU A 49 7.50 0.63 -1.46
CA LEU A 49 6.13 0.64 -1.97
C LEU A 49 5.30 -0.34 -1.14
N CYS A 50 4.49 0.21 -0.24
CA CYS A 50 3.58 -0.60 0.57
C CYS A 50 2.52 -1.26 -0.31
N HIS A 51 2.17 -2.51 0.00
CA HIS A 51 1.06 -3.16 -0.67
C HIS A 51 -0.28 -2.55 -0.21
N GLY A 52 -1.29 -2.50 -1.11
CA GLY A 52 -2.62 -1.98 -0.79
C GLY A 52 -3.36 -2.73 0.33
N PHE A 53 -3.02 -4.01 0.51
CA PHE A 53 -3.53 -4.80 1.62
C PHE A 53 -2.66 -4.58 2.87
N THR A 54 -2.82 -3.41 3.46
CA THR A 54 -2.20 -3.00 4.72
C THR A 54 -3.19 -2.19 5.55
N THR A 55 -2.92 -2.03 6.82
CA THR A 55 -3.70 -1.17 7.73
C THR A 55 -2.77 -0.18 8.40
N GLU A 56 -3.31 0.92 8.94
CA GLU A 56 -2.53 1.87 9.72
C GLU A 56 -1.74 1.17 10.84
N ARG A 57 -2.40 0.27 11.58
CA ARG A 57 -1.78 -0.49 12.65
C ARG A 57 -0.62 -1.37 12.15
N TYR A 58 -0.83 -2.11 11.06
CA TYR A 58 0.22 -2.97 10.49
C TYR A 58 1.40 -2.13 9.99
N LEU A 59 1.13 -1.00 9.36
CA LEU A 59 2.15 -0.07 8.92
C LEU A 59 3.03 0.41 10.09
N ARG A 60 2.40 0.86 11.19
CA ARG A 60 3.09 1.42 12.35
C ARG A 60 3.79 0.37 13.22
N GLU A 61 3.16 -0.78 13.46
CA GLU A 61 3.66 -1.79 14.40
C GLU A 61 4.57 -2.82 13.73
N VAL A 62 4.49 -3.03 12.40
CA VAL A 62 5.23 -4.06 11.68
C VAL A 62 6.11 -3.49 10.58
N THR A 63 5.53 -2.77 9.61
CA THR A 63 6.24 -2.32 8.41
C THR A 63 7.35 -1.31 8.74
N ILE A 64 7.02 -0.23 9.44
CA ILE A 64 8.00 0.82 9.78
C ILE A 64 9.12 0.27 10.67
N PRO A 65 8.86 -0.51 11.73
CA PRO A 65 9.91 -1.14 12.50
C PRO A 65 10.81 -2.08 11.70
N ALA A 66 10.26 -2.85 10.74
CA ALA A 66 11.06 -3.70 9.86
C ALA A 66 11.99 -2.89 8.94
N LEU A 67 11.48 -1.81 8.33
CA LEU A 67 12.27 -0.88 7.55
C LEU A 67 13.39 -0.25 8.39
N ALA A 68 13.08 0.19 9.61
CA ALA A 68 14.06 0.78 10.52
C ALA A 68 15.17 -0.21 10.90
N ARG A 69 14.85 -1.50 11.12
CA ARG A 69 15.86 -2.54 11.33
C ARG A 69 16.80 -2.69 10.12
N GLY A 70 16.23 -2.71 8.92
CA GLY A 70 17.02 -2.76 7.68
C GLY A 70 17.93 -1.54 7.54
N ARG A 71 17.40 -0.34 7.77
CA ARG A 71 18.19 0.91 7.76
C ARG A 71 19.35 0.85 8.77
N ALA A 72 19.09 0.38 9.99
CA ALA A 72 20.10 0.24 11.02
C ALA A 72 21.22 -0.74 10.62
N LYS A 73 20.91 -1.87 9.95
CA LYS A 73 21.91 -2.80 9.40
C LYS A 73 22.86 -2.12 8.41
N ALA A 74 22.34 -1.20 7.59
CA ALA A 74 23.13 -0.41 6.65
C ALA A 74 23.82 0.81 7.28
N GLY A 75 23.72 1.01 8.59
CA GLY A 75 24.25 2.19 9.29
C GLY A 75 23.52 3.49 8.96
N LYS A 76 22.25 3.41 8.55
CA LYS A 76 21.42 4.55 8.12
C LYS A 76 20.24 4.74 9.08
N THR A 77 19.65 5.93 9.06
CA THR A 77 18.36 6.23 9.73
C THR A 77 17.21 6.22 8.74
N MET A 78 15.99 6.46 9.20
CA MET A 78 14.82 6.63 8.32
C MET A 78 14.83 7.97 7.57
N GLU A 79 15.71 8.89 7.91
CA GLU A 79 15.83 10.18 7.22
C GLU A 79 16.10 10.00 5.72
N GLY A 80 15.28 10.65 4.89
CA GLY A 80 15.35 10.58 3.43
C GLY A 80 14.89 9.25 2.80
N PHE A 81 14.41 8.29 3.62
CA PHE A 81 13.77 7.08 3.13
C PHE A 81 12.29 7.36 2.89
N GLU A 82 11.78 7.09 1.69
CA GLU A 82 10.41 7.41 1.31
C GLU A 82 9.48 6.19 1.42
N LEU A 83 8.33 6.38 2.09
CA LEU A 83 7.22 5.42 2.08
C LEU A 83 6.16 5.86 1.07
N VAL A 84 5.83 4.95 0.17
CA VAL A 84 4.72 5.11 -0.78
C VAL A 84 3.64 4.12 -0.43
N GLY A 85 2.42 4.59 -0.17
CA GLY A 85 1.30 3.74 0.20
C GLY A 85 0.06 3.99 -0.64
N PRO A 86 -0.55 2.94 -1.22
CA PRO A 86 -1.93 3.01 -1.65
C PRO A 86 -2.85 2.91 -0.43
N SER A 87 -3.92 3.69 -0.42
CA SER A 87 -5.00 3.54 0.55
C SER A 87 -6.29 3.16 -0.17
N PHE A 88 -6.98 2.16 0.33
CA PHE A 88 -8.35 1.92 -0.09
C PHE A 88 -9.22 3.12 0.29
N VAL A 89 -9.99 3.58 -0.67
CA VAL A 89 -10.95 4.67 -0.47
C VAL A 89 -12.31 4.21 -0.95
N VAL A 90 -13.31 4.31 -0.09
CA VAL A 90 -14.72 4.08 -0.39
C VAL A 90 -15.42 5.42 -0.33
N THR A 91 -15.78 5.97 -1.49
CA THR A 91 -16.44 7.27 -1.56
C THR A 91 -17.49 7.33 -2.67
N GLY A 92 -18.51 8.11 -2.44
CA GLY A 92 -19.62 8.35 -3.36
C GLY A 92 -20.39 9.60 -2.95
N THR A 93 -21.20 10.14 -3.85
CA THR A 93 -22.10 11.29 -3.63
C THR A 93 -23.55 10.85 -3.43
N THR A 94 -23.84 9.58 -3.65
CA THR A 94 -25.16 8.98 -3.42
C THR A 94 -25.02 7.68 -2.63
N GLU A 95 -26.07 7.23 -1.98
CA GLU A 95 -26.11 5.96 -1.27
C GLU A 95 -25.77 4.77 -2.20
N GLU A 96 -26.26 4.81 -3.44
CA GLU A 96 -26.00 3.77 -4.43
C GLU A 96 -24.49 3.71 -4.80
N GLU A 97 -23.85 4.86 -5.02
CA GLU A 97 -22.42 4.94 -5.29
C GLU A 97 -21.60 4.45 -4.09
N MET A 98 -21.97 4.84 -2.88
CA MET A 98 -21.31 4.39 -1.65
C MET A 98 -21.43 2.88 -1.47
N ALA A 99 -22.62 2.32 -1.69
CA ALA A 99 -22.87 0.87 -1.61
C ALA A 99 -22.04 0.10 -2.65
N ALA A 100 -22.00 0.58 -3.90
CA ALA A 100 -21.21 -0.03 -4.96
C ALA A 100 -19.69 0.04 -4.66
N ALA A 101 -19.22 1.18 -4.17
CA ALA A 101 -17.82 1.37 -3.78
C ALA A 101 -17.43 0.45 -2.61
N ALA A 102 -18.30 0.35 -1.59
CA ALA A 102 -18.08 -0.55 -0.46
C ALA A 102 -18.06 -2.02 -0.91
N ALA A 103 -18.98 -2.45 -1.75
CA ALA A 103 -19.03 -3.81 -2.26
C ALA A 103 -17.76 -4.18 -3.05
N GLY A 104 -17.33 -3.34 -3.98
CA GLY A 104 -16.10 -3.56 -4.75
C GLY A 104 -14.86 -3.61 -3.87
N THR A 105 -14.78 -2.73 -2.88
CA THR A 105 -13.64 -2.69 -1.94
C THR A 105 -13.62 -3.92 -1.03
N ARG A 106 -14.78 -4.39 -0.53
CA ARG A 106 -14.89 -5.64 0.23
C ARG A 106 -14.39 -6.84 -0.56
N GLN A 107 -14.79 -6.94 -1.83
CA GLN A 107 -14.33 -8.03 -2.70
C GLN A 107 -12.81 -7.99 -2.89
N GLN A 108 -12.22 -6.81 -3.06
CA GLN A 108 -10.78 -6.67 -3.22
C GLN A 108 -10.01 -7.00 -1.93
N ILE A 109 -10.52 -6.55 -0.77
CA ILE A 109 -9.95 -6.90 0.54
C ILE A 109 -10.01 -8.42 0.75
N ALA A 110 -11.16 -9.05 0.47
CA ALA A 110 -11.35 -10.49 0.60
C ALA A 110 -10.41 -11.28 -0.33
N PHE A 111 -10.26 -10.83 -1.58
CA PHE A 111 -9.33 -11.43 -2.54
C PHE A 111 -7.89 -11.43 -1.99
N TYR A 112 -7.38 -10.29 -1.55
CA TYR A 112 -6.03 -10.22 -0.96
C TYR A 112 -5.94 -11.02 0.35
N GLY A 113 -6.96 -10.89 1.22
CA GLY A 113 -7.03 -11.60 2.49
C GLY A 113 -7.01 -13.13 2.35
N SER A 114 -7.39 -13.67 1.18
CA SER A 114 -7.31 -15.10 0.89
C SER A 114 -5.88 -15.62 0.69
N THR A 115 -4.92 -14.72 0.46
CA THR A 115 -3.53 -15.06 0.14
C THR A 115 -2.75 -15.35 1.42
N PRO A 116 -2.15 -16.56 1.58
CA PRO A 116 -1.45 -16.93 2.81
C PRO A 116 -0.33 -15.97 3.23
N ALA A 117 0.39 -15.40 2.25
CA ALA A 117 1.47 -14.44 2.52
C ALA A 117 1.00 -13.13 3.18
N TYR A 118 -0.30 -12.83 3.12
CA TYR A 118 -0.88 -11.61 3.70
C TYR A 118 -1.57 -11.85 5.05
N LYS A 119 -1.53 -13.09 5.56
CA LYS A 119 -2.17 -13.45 6.84
C LYS A 119 -1.72 -12.56 7.99
N GLY A 120 -0.45 -12.16 8.04
CA GLY A 120 0.09 -11.30 9.10
C GLY A 120 -0.64 -9.97 9.27
N VAL A 121 -1.23 -9.42 8.18
CA VAL A 121 -2.04 -8.19 8.26
C VAL A 121 -3.36 -8.45 8.98
N LEU A 122 -3.94 -9.62 8.83
CA LEU A 122 -5.17 -10.03 9.56
C LEU A 122 -4.86 -10.43 10.99
N ASP A 123 -3.75 -11.13 11.22
CA ASP A 123 -3.35 -11.64 12.54
C ASP A 123 -3.20 -10.51 13.57
N ILE A 124 -2.63 -9.37 13.19
CA ILE A 124 -2.45 -8.23 14.12
C ILE A 124 -3.77 -7.66 14.65
N HIS A 125 -4.86 -7.90 13.92
CA HIS A 125 -6.22 -7.50 14.31
C HIS A 125 -7.01 -8.64 14.99
N GLY A 126 -6.41 -9.83 15.15
CA GLY A 126 -7.11 -10.99 15.68
C GLY A 126 -8.00 -11.70 14.63
N TRP A 127 -7.88 -11.38 13.37
CA TRP A 127 -8.70 -11.94 12.27
C TRP A 127 -8.00 -13.07 11.50
N GLY A 128 -6.99 -13.70 12.08
CA GLY A 128 -6.20 -14.72 11.37
C GLY A 128 -7.01 -15.89 10.81
N GLY A 129 -8.11 -16.30 11.49
CA GLY A 129 -9.01 -17.33 11.00
C GLY A 129 -9.74 -16.96 9.70
N LEU A 130 -9.98 -15.67 9.46
CA LEU A 130 -10.59 -15.18 8.23
C LEU A 130 -9.76 -15.53 6.99
N GLN A 131 -8.42 -15.52 7.09
CA GLN A 131 -7.57 -15.89 5.95
C GLN A 131 -7.83 -17.32 5.47
N GLU A 132 -7.99 -18.27 6.39
CA GLU A 132 -8.22 -19.68 6.06
C GLU A 132 -9.59 -19.89 5.41
N GLU A 133 -10.61 -19.21 5.90
CA GLU A 133 -11.95 -19.23 5.34
C GLU A 133 -11.98 -18.62 3.93
N LEU A 134 -11.42 -17.42 3.77
CA LEU A 134 -11.29 -16.77 2.46
C LEU A 134 -10.49 -17.62 1.45
N ASN A 135 -9.40 -18.25 1.88
CA ASN A 135 -8.61 -19.15 1.04
C ASN A 135 -9.41 -20.37 0.60
N GLY A 136 -10.22 -20.94 1.50
CA GLY A 136 -11.12 -22.05 1.19
C GLY A 136 -12.15 -21.68 0.13
N LEU A 137 -12.82 -20.54 0.29
CA LEU A 137 -13.81 -20.02 -0.66
C LEU A 137 -13.20 -19.65 -2.01
N SER A 138 -12.00 -19.06 -2.02
CA SER A 138 -11.31 -18.68 -3.27
C SER A 138 -11.00 -19.90 -4.15
N LYS A 139 -10.64 -21.03 -3.56
CA LYS A 139 -10.39 -22.30 -4.29
C LYS A 139 -11.67 -22.90 -4.89
N GLN A 140 -12.83 -22.50 -4.38
CA GLN A 140 -14.15 -22.90 -4.87
C GLN A 140 -14.73 -21.89 -5.88
N GLY A 141 -14.10 -20.73 -6.06
CA GLY A 141 -14.61 -19.66 -6.92
C GLY A 141 -15.77 -18.87 -6.30
N ASN A 142 -15.98 -18.94 -4.99
CA ASN A 142 -17.09 -18.30 -4.26
C ASN A 142 -16.77 -16.83 -3.92
N TRP A 143 -16.47 -16.03 -4.95
CA TRP A 143 -15.99 -14.66 -4.82
C TRP A 143 -16.98 -13.72 -4.10
N VAL A 144 -18.28 -13.89 -4.35
CA VAL A 144 -19.31 -13.06 -3.72
C VAL A 144 -19.38 -13.34 -2.22
N GLU A 145 -19.35 -14.59 -1.81
CA GLU A 145 -19.35 -14.99 -0.39
C GLU A 145 -18.14 -14.46 0.34
N MET A 146 -16.96 -14.47 -0.29
CA MET A 146 -15.75 -13.89 0.28
C MET A 146 -15.95 -12.40 0.62
N GLY A 147 -16.55 -11.62 -0.28
CA GLY A 147 -16.85 -10.21 -0.03
C GLY A 147 -17.80 -10.00 1.16
N ASN A 148 -18.76 -10.89 1.35
CA ASN A 148 -19.72 -10.84 2.45
C ASN A 148 -19.10 -11.09 3.83
N LEU A 149 -17.96 -11.77 3.89
CA LEU A 149 -17.20 -11.98 5.15
C LEU A 149 -16.49 -10.72 5.62
N ILE A 150 -16.29 -9.73 4.77
CA ILE A 150 -15.65 -8.46 5.15
C ILE A 150 -16.70 -7.57 5.83
N THR A 151 -16.66 -7.54 7.15
CA THR A 151 -17.56 -6.71 7.97
C THR A 151 -17.30 -5.21 7.79
N ASP A 152 -18.19 -4.37 8.31
CA ASP A 152 -17.95 -2.91 8.35
C ASP A 152 -16.72 -2.54 9.14
N GLU A 153 -16.43 -3.24 10.23
CA GLU A 153 -15.24 -3.06 11.02
C GLU A 153 -13.97 -3.32 10.20
N ILE A 154 -13.92 -4.44 9.48
CA ILE A 154 -12.79 -4.78 8.61
C ILE A 154 -12.65 -3.76 7.48
N LEU A 155 -13.76 -3.43 6.81
CA LEU A 155 -13.75 -2.43 5.74
C LEU A 155 -13.19 -1.09 6.21
N ASN A 156 -13.68 -0.55 7.34
CA ASN A 156 -13.23 0.72 7.89
C ASN A 156 -11.79 0.69 8.41
N THR A 157 -11.28 -0.48 8.78
CA THR A 157 -9.88 -0.65 9.18
C THR A 157 -8.94 -0.59 7.97
N PHE A 158 -9.33 -1.18 6.84
CA PHE A 158 -8.51 -1.19 5.62
C PHE A 158 -8.73 0.05 4.74
N ALA A 159 -9.92 0.65 4.76
CA ALA A 159 -10.31 1.72 3.85
C ALA A 159 -10.67 3.00 4.58
N VAL A 160 -10.43 4.13 3.93
CA VAL A 160 -11.08 5.38 4.28
C VAL A 160 -12.47 5.40 3.63
N VAL A 161 -13.51 5.46 4.47
CA VAL A 161 -14.90 5.40 4.04
C VAL A 161 -15.60 6.72 4.35
N GLY A 162 -16.14 7.40 3.36
CA GLY A 162 -16.87 8.64 3.57
C GLY A 162 -17.17 9.41 2.29
N GLU A 163 -17.92 10.49 2.45
CA GLU A 163 -18.16 11.44 1.37
C GLU A 163 -16.83 12.08 0.92
N PRO A 164 -16.73 12.58 -0.33
CA PRO A 164 -15.48 13.08 -0.90
C PRO A 164 -14.76 14.11 -0.02
N GLU A 165 -15.50 14.99 0.66
CA GLU A 165 -14.98 16.06 1.51
C GLU A 165 -14.30 15.53 2.78
N ARG A 166 -14.65 14.31 3.22
CA ARG A 166 -14.08 13.67 4.40
C ARG A 166 -12.85 12.82 4.11
N VAL A 167 -12.64 12.47 2.85
CA VAL A 167 -11.56 11.54 2.44
C VAL A 167 -10.18 12.13 2.75
N ALA A 168 -9.92 13.36 2.31
CA ALA A 168 -8.60 13.98 2.51
C ALA A 168 -8.25 14.19 3.99
N PRO A 169 -9.12 14.78 4.84
CA PRO A 169 -8.84 14.90 6.27
C PRO A 169 -8.55 13.56 6.96
N GLU A 170 -9.30 12.53 6.62
CA GLU A 170 -9.11 11.20 7.21
C GLU A 170 -7.80 10.56 6.76
N LEU A 171 -7.42 10.68 5.49
CA LEU A 171 -6.13 10.21 4.97
C LEU A 171 -4.95 10.92 5.66
N ILE A 172 -5.05 12.24 5.85
CA ILE A 172 -4.03 13.02 6.57
C ILE A 172 -3.94 12.53 8.03
N THR A 173 -5.08 12.32 8.68
CA THR A 173 -5.11 11.84 10.08
C THR A 173 -4.46 10.47 10.22
N ARG A 174 -4.73 9.53 9.30
CA ARG A 174 -4.18 8.16 9.38
C ARG A 174 -2.71 8.08 8.97
N TYR A 175 -2.30 8.82 7.95
CA TYR A 175 -1.06 8.55 7.24
C TYR A 175 -0.14 9.75 7.05
N GLY A 176 -0.60 10.97 7.35
CA GLY A 176 0.13 12.20 7.04
C GLY A 176 1.49 12.34 7.71
N ASP A 177 1.73 11.61 8.80
CA ASP A 177 3.00 11.59 9.53
C ASP A 177 3.93 10.43 9.12
N VAL A 178 3.47 9.49 8.28
CA VAL A 178 4.24 8.26 7.98
C VAL A 178 4.34 7.91 6.50
N ILE A 179 3.47 8.45 5.64
CA ILE A 179 3.49 8.20 4.19
C ILE A 179 3.87 9.46 3.45
N ASP A 180 4.95 9.41 2.66
CA ASP A 180 5.46 10.53 1.87
C ASP A 180 4.69 10.71 0.57
N ARG A 181 4.21 9.62 -0.01
CA ARG A 181 3.44 9.62 -1.27
C ARG A 181 2.26 8.69 -1.16
N LEU A 182 1.06 9.23 -1.42
CA LEU A 182 -0.19 8.49 -1.37
C LEU A 182 -0.78 8.29 -2.76
N SER A 183 -1.34 7.12 -3.00
CA SER A 183 -2.22 6.85 -4.14
C SER A 183 -3.56 6.31 -3.66
N PHE A 184 -4.63 6.67 -4.37
CA PHE A 184 -5.95 6.11 -4.10
C PHE A 184 -6.08 4.73 -4.72
N TYR A 185 -6.60 3.79 -3.94
CA TYR A 185 -6.99 2.49 -4.45
C TYR A 185 -8.51 2.34 -4.37
N ALA A 186 -9.16 2.51 -5.50
CA ALA A 186 -10.61 2.45 -5.64
C ALA A 186 -10.97 1.34 -6.65
N PRO A 187 -11.20 0.08 -6.20
CA PRO A 187 -11.49 -1.05 -7.08
C PRO A 187 -12.96 -1.06 -7.53
N TYR A 188 -13.47 0.09 -7.93
CA TYR A 188 -14.83 0.30 -8.42
C TYR A 188 -14.86 1.43 -9.46
N LYS A 189 -15.95 1.52 -10.20
CA LYS A 189 -16.15 2.58 -11.19
C LYS A 189 -16.43 3.91 -10.48
N ALA A 190 -15.56 4.90 -10.68
CA ALA A 190 -15.77 6.25 -10.16
C ALA A 190 -15.58 7.28 -11.27
N ASN A 191 -16.27 8.42 -11.18
CA ASN A 191 -15.98 9.57 -12.04
C ASN A 191 -14.59 10.12 -11.66
N PRO A 192 -13.63 10.23 -12.60
CA PRO A 192 -12.31 10.78 -12.33
C PRO A 192 -12.32 12.19 -11.72
N ASP A 193 -13.27 13.03 -12.08
CA ASP A 193 -13.36 14.41 -11.60
C ASP A 193 -13.63 14.49 -10.08
N ARG A 194 -14.16 13.42 -9.49
CA ARG A 194 -14.36 13.30 -8.03
C ARG A 194 -13.06 13.42 -7.24
N TRP A 195 -11.96 12.98 -7.81
CA TRP A 195 -10.67 12.94 -7.13
C TRP A 195 -9.96 14.30 -7.09
N LEU A 196 -10.30 15.24 -8.00
CA LEU A 196 -9.65 16.53 -8.06
C LEU A 196 -9.77 17.32 -6.76
N PRO A 197 -10.96 17.49 -6.15
CA PRO A 197 -11.09 18.18 -4.86
C PRO A 197 -10.34 17.50 -3.72
N VAL A 198 -10.33 16.14 -3.72
CA VAL A 198 -9.60 15.36 -2.71
C VAL A 198 -8.10 15.58 -2.83
N ILE A 199 -7.57 15.54 -4.06
CA ILE A 199 -6.15 15.80 -4.33
C ILE A 199 -5.77 17.23 -3.94
N ASP A 200 -6.60 18.21 -4.24
CA ASP A 200 -6.35 19.62 -3.91
C ASP A 200 -6.38 19.85 -2.40
N ALA A 201 -7.23 19.13 -1.68
CA ALA A 201 -7.26 19.17 -0.21
C ALA A 201 -6.00 18.55 0.40
N LEU A 202 -5.55 17.39 -0.12
CA LEU A 202 -4.31 16.72 0.35
C LEU A 202 -3.05 17.56 0.10
N LYS A 203 -3.01 18.37 -0.96
CA LYS A 203 -1.86 19.25 -1.25
C LYS A 203 -1.76 20.47 -0.34
N LYS A 204 -2.83 20.80 0.39
CA LYS A 204 -2.90 21.97 1.27
C LYS A 204 -2.68 21.65 2.73
N GLY A 205 -2.82 20.41 3.12
CA GLY A 205 -2.59 19.91 4.48
C GLY A 205 -1.21 19.35 4.62
#